data_a5db9d64981eb31d33fe08a44592d363
#
_entry.id   a5db9d64981eb31d33fe08a44592d363
#
_cell.length_a   1.000
_cell.length_b   1.000
_cell.length_c   1.000
_cell.angle_alpha   90.00
_cell.angle_beta   90.00
_cell.angle_gamma   90.00
#
_symmetry.space_group_name_H-M   'P 1'
#
loop_
_entity.id
_entity.type
_entity.pdbx_description
1 polymer ?
#
loop_
_entity_poly.entity_id
_entity_poly.type
_entity_poly.pdbx_seq_one_letter_code
_entity_poly.pdbx_strand_id
1 'polypeptide(L)'
;FYTREGSVTVALSWIVMSIMGSIPFLLSGSITNPVDALFETVSGFTTTGASILPAVEPLQHGILFWRSFTHWIGGMGVLVFLLCLLPLTGSGYHMNLMKAESPGPSVTKLVPKVQSTAKILYGLYLFLTVMEFVLLLVGQMPVFDSLCTVFGTAGTGGFGIKNDSFGSYSTYLQGVVTVFMILFGINFNVYFLFYMKKPKDCLLYTSPS
;
A
#
# COMPACT_ATOMS: atom_id res chain seq x y z
N PHE A 1 17.75 20.74 1.64
CA PHE A 1 17.77 19.27 1.70
C PHE A 1 18.28 18.74 0.36
N TYR A 2 19.40 18.05 0.40
CA TYR A 2 19.98 17.40 -0.77
C TYR A 2 19.29 16.06 -1.02
N THR A 3 19.31 15.55 -2.24
CA THR A 3 18.70 14.26 -2.62
C THR A 3 19.17 13.10 -1.73
N ARG A 4 20.43 13.12 -1.29
CA ARG A 4 21.02 12.14 -0.38
C ARG A 4 20.33 12.11 0.99
N GLU A 5 20.02 13.28 1.54
CA GLU A 5 19.34 13.38 2.85
C GLU A 5 17.88 12.87 2.75
N GLY A 6 17.22 13.12 1.62
CA GLY A 6 15.89 12.56 1.34
C GLY A 6 15.90 11.03 1.32
N SER A 7 16.84 10.41 0.61
CA SER A 7 16.95 8.95 0.55
C SER A 7 17.25 8.32 1.92
N VAL A 8 18.14 8.95 2.72
CA VAL A 8 18.43 8.49 4.08
C VAL A 8 17.19 8.60 4.97
N THR A 9 16.45 9.70 4.88
CA THR A 9 15.19 9.88 5.65
C THR A 9 14.18 8.81 5.30
N VAL A 10 13.99 8.50 4.01
CA VAL A 10 13.12 7.41 3.57
C VAL A 10 13.54 6.08 4.18
N ALA A 11 14.81 5.70 4.03
CA ALA A 11 15.32 4.43 4.55
C ALA A 11 15.15 4.31 6.07
N LEU A 12 15.47 5.36 6.82
CA LEU A 12 15.27 5.38 8.27
C LEU A 12 13.78 5.29 8.65
N SER A 13 12.91 5.97 7.92
CA SER A 13 11.46 5.90 8.17
C SER A 13 10.95 4.46 8.01
N TRP A 14 11.36 3.73 6.98
CA TRP A 14 11.01 2.33 6.78
C TRP A 14 11.51 1.43 7.91
N ILE A 15 12.74 1.64 8.38
CA ILE A 15 13.32 0.88 9.50
C ILE A 15 12.52 1.14 10.78
N VAL A 16 12.29 2.40 11.14
CA VAL A 16 11.56 2.77 12.36
C VAL A 16 10.12 2.26 12.31
N MET A 17 9.44 2.42 11.18
CA MET A 17 8.08 1.91 11.01
C MET A 17 8.00 0.39 11.14
N SER A 18 8.98 -0.32 10.60
CA SER A 18 9.03 -1.79 10.71
C SER A 18 9.24 -2.26 12.15
N ILE A 19 10.13 -1.60 12.89
CA ILE A 19 10.36 -1.89 14.31
C ILE A 19 9.11 -1.61 15.13
N MET A 20 8.50 -0.41 14.97
CA MET A 20 7.29 -0.06 15.69
C MET A 20 6.10 -0.93 15.30
N GLY A 21 5.97 -1.27 14.02
CA GLY A 21 4.91 -2.13 13.51
C GLY A 21 5.01 -3.58 13.95
N SER A 22 6.18 -4.06 14.40
CA SER A 22 6.34 -5.42 14.95
C SER A 22 5.84 -5.53 16.40
N ILE A 23 5.73 -4.43 17.12
CA ILE A 23 5.33 -4.42 18.54
C ILE A 23 3.96 -5.08 18.78
N PRO A 24 2.89 -4.83 17.98
CA PRO A 24 1.61 -5.50 18.17
C PRO A 24 1.69 -7.03 18.10
N PHE A 25 2.52 -7.59 17.22
CA PHE A 25 2.72 -9.04 17.12
C PHE A 25 3.37 -9.62 18.37
N LEU A 26 4.37 -8.92 18.93
CA LEU A 26 5.07 -9.32 20.15
C LEU A 26 4.16 -9.21 21.38
N LEU A 27 3.47 -8.06 21.54
CA LEU A 27 2.59 -7.82 22.70
C LEU A 27 1.40 -8.76 22.75
N SER A 28 0.85 -9.15 21.60
CA SER A 28 -0.24 -10.11 21.51
C SER A 28 0.20 -11.56 21.77
N GLY A 29 1.51 -11.82 21.76
CA GLY A 29 2.04 -13.17 21.82
C GLY A 29 1.81 -14.01 20.56
N SER A 30 1.28 -13.41 19.49
CA SER A 30 1.01 -14.10 18.22
C SER A 30 2.30 -14.53 17.50
N ILE A 31 3.35 -13.73 17.63
CA ILE A 31 4.71 -14.04 17.20
C ILE A 31 5.62 -13.69 18.36
N THR A 32 6.24 -14.69 18.97
CA THR A 32 7.08 -14.50 20.17
C THR A 32 8.53 -14.13 19.86
N ASN A 33 9.02 -14.51 18.67
CA ASN A 33 10.37 -14.20 18.24
C ASN A 33 10.40 -12.78 17.62
N PRO A 34 11.23 -11.85 18.13
CA PRO A 34 11.33 -10.50 17.59
C PRO A 34 11.77 -10.44 16.11
N VAL A 35 12.62 -11.36 15.68
CA VAL A 35 13.09 -11.41 14.29
C VAL A 35 11.94 -11.80 13.35
N ASP A 36 11.14 -12.78 13.74
CA ASP A 36 9.98 -13.24 12.98
C ASP A 36 8.89 -12.16 12.93
N ALA A 37 8.64 -11.46 14.04
CA ALA A 37 7.72 -10.32 14.09
C ALA A 37 8.17 -9.17 13.19
N LEU A 38 9.47 -8.88 13.17
CA LEU A 38 10.05 -7.90 12.27
C LEU A 38 9.92 -8.33 10.81
N PHE A 39 10.20 -9.61 10.49
CA PHE A 39 10.03 -10.16 9.15
C PHE A 39 8.59 -9.99 8.63
N GLU A 40 7.59 -10.40 9.42
CA GLU A 40 6.17 -10.28 9.05
C GLU A 40 5.79 -8.82 8.82
N THR A 41 6.28 -7.91 9.65
CA THR A 41 6.00 -6.47 9.54
C THR A 41 6.68 -5.85 8.32
N VAL A 42 7.96 -6.17 8.07
CA VAL A 42 8.67 -5.70 6.88
C VAL A 42 7.97 -6.21 5.62
N SER A 43 7.62 -7.50 5.59
CA SER A 43 6.85 -8.09 4.49
C SER A 43 5.51 -7.37 4.26
N GLY A 44 4.84 -6.98 5.33
CA GLY A 44 3.61 -6.18 5.25
C GLY A 44 3.85 -4.81 4.64
N PHE A 45 4.71 -4.01 5.21
CA PHE A 45 4.96 -2.63 4.75
C PHE A 45 5.62 -2.55 3.37
N THR A 46 6.48 -3.50 3.02
CA THR A 46 7.06 -3.57 1.67
C THR A 46 6.14 -4.23 0.64
N THR A 47 4.93 -4.60 1.08
CA THR A 47 3.92 -5.28 0.24
C THR A 47 4.42 -6.57 -0.42
N THR A 48 5.38 -7.23 0.19
CA THR A 48 5.98 -8.46 -0.34
C THR A 48 5.01 -9.65 -0.25
N GLY A 49 4.20 -9.72 0.81
CA GLY A 49 3.22 -10.80 1.00
C GLY A 49 3.81 -12.13 1.48
N ALA A 50 5.10 -12.19 1.80
CA ALA A 50 5.71 -13.36 2.41
C ALA A 50 5.35 -13.43 3.90
N SER A 51 4.97 -14.60 4.40
CA SER A 51 4.58 -14.81 5.79
C SER A 51 5.43 -15.88 6.46
N ILE A 52 5.80 -15.62 7.72
CA ILE A 52 6.46 -16.59 8.59
C ILE A 52 5.42 -17.47 9.34
N LEU A 53 4.15 -17.06 9.32
CA LEU A 53 3.10 -17.73 10.06
C LEU A 53 2.68 -19.02 9.35
N PRO A 54 2.73 -20.19 10.03
CA PRO A 54 2.31 -21.47 9.45
C PRO A 54 0.79 -21.56 9.31
N ALA A 55 0.03 -20.86 10.15
CA ALA A 55 -1.41 -20.76 10.12
C ALA A 55 -1.87 -19.37 10.56
N VAL A 56 -2.82 -18.78 9.85
CA VAL A 56 -3.34 -17.43 10.14
C VAL A 56 -4.71 -17.45 10.81
N GLU A 57 -5.52 -18.49 10.61
CA GLU A 57 -6.88 -18.61 11.16
C GLU A 57 -6.95 -18.58 12.70
N PRO A 58 -5.96 -19.13 13.46
CA PRO A 58 -6.00 -19.06 14.92
C PRO A 58 -5.68 -17.69 15.49
N LEU A 59 -5.24 -16.74 14.65
CA LEU A 59 -4.84 -15.42 15.12
C LEU A 59 -6.04 -14.58 15.55
N GLN A 60 -5.80 -13.70 16.53
CA GLN A 60 -6.79 -12.71 16.96
C GLN A 60 -7.15 -11.76 15.81
N HIS A 61 -8.43 -11.40 15.70
CA HIS A 61 -8.92 -10.47 14.67
C HIS A 61 -8.12 -9.15 14.62
N GLY A 62 -7.71 -8.61 15.76
CA GLY A 62 -6.90 -7.39 15.82
C GLY A 62 -5.54 -7.55 15.14
N ILE A 63 -4.91 -8.72 15.25
CA ILE A 63 -3.62 -9.02 14.60
C ILE A 63 -3.79 -9.28 13.11
N LEU A 64 -4.84 -9.97 12.70
CA LEU A 64 -5.18 -10.14 11.27
C LEU A 64 -5.45 -8.80 10.60
N PHE A 65 -6.21 -7.94 11.28
CA PHE A 65 -6.44 -6.57 10.82
C PHE A 65 -5.13 -5.79 10.69
N TRP A 66 -4.30 -5.79 11.75
CA TRP A 66 -3.03 -5.08 11.74
C TRP A 66 -2.12 -5.55 10.60
N ARG A 67 -2.00 -6.87 10.44
CA ARG A 67 -1.25 -7.51 9.36
C ARG A 67 -1.69 -7.05 7.97
N SER A 68 -2.98 -7.06 7.69
CA SER A 68 -3.54 -6.57 6.42
C SER A 68 -3.38 -5.06 6.26
N PHE A 69 -3.53 -4.30 7.36
CA PHE A 69 -3.41 -2.85 7.35
C PHE A 69 -1.98 -2.37 7.06
N THR A 70 -0.96 -3.12 7.48
CA THR A 70 0.44 -2.81 7.08
C THR A 70 0.62 -2.85 5.57
N HIS A 71 -0.01 -3.79 4.85
CA HIS A 71 -0.04 -3.83 3.38
C HIS A 71 -0.68 -2.59 2.78
N TRP A 72 -1.83 -2.17 3.34
CA TRP A 72 -2.54 -1.01 2.85
C TRP A 72 -1.73 0.29 3.00
N ILE A 73 -1.07 0.48 4.14
CA ILE A 73 -0.16 1.61 4.35
C ILE A 73 1.03 1.53 3.39
N GLY A 74 1.61 0.34 3.23
CA GLY A 74 2.76 0.10 2.35
C GLY A 74 2.46 0.36 0.88
N GLY A 75 1.25 0.01 0.41
CA GLY A 75 0.86 0.08 -1.00
C GLY A 75 0.89 1.48 -1.61
N MET A 76 0.69 2.53 -0.80
CA MET A 76 0.84 3.92 -1.25
C MET A 76 2.19 4.55 -0.88
N GLY A 77 3.01 3.83 -0.12
CA GLY A 77 4.23 4.39 0.44
C GLY A 77 3.95 5.28 1.66
N VAL A 78 4.61 4.94 2.75
CA VAL A 78 4.42 5.60 4.05
C VAL A 78 4.65 7.11 3.97
N LEU A 79 5.63 7.54 3.18
CA LEU A 79 5.96 8.97 3.08
C LEU A 79 4.96 9.75 2.24
N VAL A 80 4.35 9.14 1.22
CA VAL A 80 3.25 9.78 0.49
C VAL A 80 2.06 9.98 1.41
N PHE A 81 1.76 9.02 2.28
CA PHE A 81 0.74 9.14 3.33
C PHE A 81 1.05 10.28 4.29
N LEU A 82 2.28 10.35 4.82
CA LEU A 82 2.72 11.42 5.70
C LEU A 82 2.66 12.79 5.01
N LEU A 83 3.04 12.89 3.74
CA LEU A 83 2.95 14.13 2.97
C LEU A 83 1.52 14.62 2.76
N CYS A 84 0.55 13.71 2.73
CA CYS A 84 -0.87 14.07 2.67
C CYS A 84 -1.40 14.62 3.99
N LEU A 85 -0.93 14.07 5.12
CA LEU A 85 -1.43 14.40 6.46
C LEU A 85 -0.76 15.65 7.04
N LEU A 86 0.54 15.84 6.83
CA LEU A 86 1.27 16.96 7.40
C LEU A 86 1.17 18.21 6.51
N PRO A 87 0.63 19.33 7.01
CA PRO A 87 0.72 20.64 6.36
C PRO A 87 2.15 21.16 6.50
N LEU A 88 3.07 20.70 5.67
CA LEU A 88 4.48 21.10 5.73
C LEU A 88 4.67 22.45 5.03
N THR A 89 5.21 23.41 5.75
CA THR A 89 5.58 24.73 5.28
C THR A 89 6.90 24.69 4.53
N GLY A 90 6.88 24.77 3.18
CA GLY A 90 8.08 24.93 2.35
C GLY A 90 8.07 24.11 1.06
N SER A 91 8.14 24.78 -0.09
CA SER A 91 7.86 24.17 -1.40
C SER A 91 8.99 23.32 -2.00
N GLY A 92 10.21 23.34 -1.44
CA GLY A 92 11.36 22.60 -2.02
C GLY A 92 11.63 21.24 -1.39
N TYR A 93 11.20 21.06 -0.16
CA TYR A 93 11.49 19.90 0.66
C TYR A 93 10.76 18.62 0.19
N HIS A 94 9.52 18.78 -0.24
CA HIS A 94 8.61 17.69 -0.58
C HIS A 94 8.95 16.95 -1.86
N MET A 95 9.56 17.63 -2.81
CA MET A 95 9.90 17.08 -4.12
C MET A 95 10.94 15.96 -4.02
N ASN A 96 11.95 16.15 -3.19
CA ASN A 96 13.05 15.20 -3.04
C ASN A 96 12.62 13.94 -2.27
N LEU A 97 11.70 14.07 -1.29
CA LEU A 97 11.13 12.95 -0.56
C LEU A 97 10.27 12.07 -1.49
N MET A 98 9.39 12.67 -2.28
CA MET A 98 8.51 11.95 -3.19
C MET A 98 9.29 11.23 -4.30
N LYS A 99 10.37 11.83 -4.82
CA LYS A 99 11.25 11.20 -5.79
C LYS A 99 12.02 10.00 -5.23
N ALA A 100 12.36 10.03 -3.94
CA ALA A 100 13.09 8.95 -3.29
C ALA A 100 12.21 7.73 -3.04
N GLU A 101 10.92 7.91 -2.79
CA GLU A 101 9.98 6.82 -2.51
C GLU A 101 9.31 6.24 -3.78
N SER A 102 9.08 7.08 -4.77
CA SER A 102 8.49 6.65 -6.06
C SER A 102 9.45 6.97 -7.20
N PRO A 103 10.41 6.09 -7.50
CA PRO A 103 11.32 6.26 -8.63
C PRO A 103 10.55 6.04 -9.93
N GLY A 104 9.89 7.08 -10.40
CA GLY A 104 9.20 7.13 -11.67
C GLY A 104 9.57 8.41 -12.42
N PRO A 105 9.28 8.48 -13.71
CA PRO A 105 9.56 9.69 -14.49
C PRO A 105 8.82 10.89 -13.89
N SER A 106 9.49 12.03 -13.85
CA SER A 106 9.12 13.21 -13.07
C SER A 106 7.74 13.77 -13.41
N VAL A 107 6.80 13.64 -12.50
CA VAL A 107 5.47 14.30 -12.49
C VAL A 107 5.63 15.84 -12.32
N THR A 108 6.83 16.31 -12.10
CA THR A 108 7.23 17.68 -11.77
C THR A 108 6.73 18.76 -12.75
N LYS A 109 6.42 18.38 -13.99
CA LYS A 109 5.95 19.33 -15.01
C LYS A 109 4.42 19.48 -15.06
N LEU A 110 3.66 18.64 -14.34
CA LEU A 110 2.21 18.55 -14.51
C LEU A 110 1.42 19.27 -13.41
N VAL A 111 1.96 19.40 -12.19
CA VAL A 111 1.28 20.08 -11.09
C VAL A 111 2.30 20.93 -10.30
N PRO A 112 2.02 22.21 -10.07
CA PRO A 112 2.97 23.11 -9.40
C PRO A 112 3.22 22.79 -7.92
N LYS A 113 2.36 21.95 -7.30
CA LYS A 113 2.47 21.57 -5.89
C LYS A 113 2.48 20.05 -5.73
N VAL A 114 3.59 19.49 -5.30
CA VAL A 114 3.78 18.06 -4.99
C VAL A 114 2.69 17.52 -4.06
N GLN A 115 2.30 18.32 -3.06
CA GLN A 115 1.23 17.96 -2.12
C GLN A 115 -0.14 17.76 -2.81
N SER A 116 -0.44 18.56 -3.83
CA SER A 116 -1.69 18.40 -4.59
C SER A 116 -1.68 17.10 -5.39
N THR A 117 -0.55 16.74 -5.98
CA THR A 117 -0.39 15.46 -6.68
C THR A 117 -0.54 14.28 -5.72
N ALA A 118 0.12 14.31 -4.57
CA ALA A 118 0.01 13.27 -3.55
C ALA A 118 -1.44 13.08 -3.07
N LYS A 119 -2.18 14.18 -2.85
CA LYS A 119 -3.60 14.12 -2.47
C LYS A 119 -4.47 13.46 -3.55
N ILE A 120 -4.23 13.75 -4.82
CA ILE A 120 -4.98 13.13 -5.94
C ILE A 120 -4.68 11.63 -6.01
N LEU A 121 -3.42 11.24 -5.95
CA LEU A 121 -3.01 9.83 -5.98
C LEU A 121 -3.58 9.06 -4.79
N TYR A 122 -3.52 9.63 -3.59
CA TYR A 122 -4.09 9.02 -2.39
C TYR A 122 -5.62 8.94 -2.44
N GLY A 123 -6.27 9.98 -2.97
CA GLY A 123 -7.71 9.99 -3.20
C GLY A 123 -8.15 8.88 -4.16
N LEU A 124 -7.38 8.64 -5.22
CA LEU A 124 -7.61 7.54 -6.15
C LEU A 124 -7.43 6.17 -5.50
N TYR A 125 -6.39 6.02 -4.69
CA TYR A 125 -6.14 4.81 -3.92
C TYR A 125 -7.28 4.49 -2.96
N LEU A 126 -7.74 5.49 -2.22
CA LEU A 126 -8.91 5.37 -1.34
C LEU A 126 -10.18 5.02 -2.13
N PHE A 127 -10.39 5.65 -3.28
CA PHE A 127 -11.55 5.36 -4.13
C PHE A 127 -11.55 3.90 -4.58
N LEU A 128 -10.44 3.38 -5.07
CA LEU A 128 -10.32 1.97 -5.45
C LEU A 128 -10.52 1.04 -4.25
N THR A 129 -9.94 1.37 -3.09
CA THR A 129 -10.13 0.63 -1.83
C THR A 129 -11.61 0.52 -1.45
N VAL A 130 -12.33 1.64 -1.46
CA VAL A 130 -13.77 1.66 -1.13
C VAL A 130 -14.59 0.91 -2.17
N MET A 131 -14.28 1.07 -3.46
CA MET A 131 -14.99 0.39 -4.54
C MET A 131 -14.83 -1.13 -4.43
N GLU A 132 -13.62 -1.64 -4.19
CA GLU A 132 -13.39 -3.06 -3.97
C GLU A 132 -14.15 -3.55 -2.73
N PHE A 133 -14.05 -2.82 -1.62
CA PHE A 133 -14.77 -3.17 -0.39
C PHE A 133 -16.27 -3.36 -0.62
N VAL A 134 -16.91 -2.42 -1.32
CA VAL A 134 -18.35 -2.52 -1.65
C VAL A 134 -18.64 -3.74 -2.52
N LEU A 135 -17.81 -4.04 -3.53
CA LEU A 135 -18.00 -5.20 -4.39
C LEU A 135 -17.83 -6.53 -3.65
N LEU A 136 -16.91 -6.61 -2.68
CA LEU A 136 -16.77 -7.79 -1.82
C LEU A 136 -17.98 -7.98 -0.92
N LEU A 137 -18.54 -6.91 -0.36
CA LEU A 137 -19.79 -6.96 0.42
C LEU A 137 -20.99 -7.40 -0.42
N VAL A 138 -21.09 -6.92 -1.66
CA VAL A 138 -22.14 -7.39 -2.62
C VAL A 138 -21.98 -8.89 -2.88
N GLY A 139 -20.74 -9.40 -2.92
CA GLY A 139 -20.45 -10.84 -3.00
C GLY A 139 -20.71 -11.63 -1.71
N GLN A 140 -21.35 -11.01 -0.71
CA GLN A 140 -21.71 -11.60 0.60
C GLN A 140 -20.50 -12.07 1.44
N MET A 141 -19.32 -11.45 1.23
CA MET A 141 -18.18 -11.67 2.11
C MET A 141 -18.43 -10.96 3.46
N PRO A 142 -18.11 -11.59 4.62
CA PRO A 142 -18.18 -10.93 5.92
C PRO A 142 -17.42 -9.59 5.94
N VAL A 143 -17.94 -8.61 6.68
CA VAL A 143 -17.36 -7.25 6.71
C VAL A 143 -15.88 -7.25 7.11
N PHE A 144 -15.52 -8.04 8.12
CA PHE A 144 -14.14 -8.15 8.58
C PHE A 144 -13.24 -8.76 7.51
N ASP A 145 -13.68 -9.86 6.89
CA ASP A 145 -12.94 -10.54 5.82
C ASP A 145 -12.75 -9.61 4.62
N SER A 146 -13.81 -8.89 4.23
CA SER A 146 -13.77 -7.91 3.14
C SER A 146 -12.74 -6.82 3.41
N LEU A 147 -12.70 -6.29 4.64
CA LEU A 147 -11.79 -5.22 5.02
C LEU A 147 -10.32 -5.69 4.96
N CYS A 148 -10.02 -6.84 5.57
CA CYS A 148 -8.68 -7.42 5.54
C CYS A 148 -8.24 -7.77 4.11
N THR A 149 -9.16 -8.30 3.31
CA THR A 149 -8.91 -8.65 1.90
C THR A 149 -8.56 -7.43 1.07
N VAL A 150 -9.36 -6.37 1.15
CA VAL A 150 -9.10 -5.12 0.43
C VAL A 150 -7.75 -4.54 0.78
N PHE A 151 -7.36 -4.58 2.03
CA PHE A 151 -6.05 -4.09 2.46
C PHE A 151 -4.91 -4.92 1.87
N GLY A 152 -5.04 -6.24 1.85
CA GLY A 152 -4.07 -7.15 1.23
C GLY A 152 -3.98 -6.99 -0.29
N THR A 153 -5.12 -6.74 -0.94
CA THR A 153 -5.23 -6.50 -2.38
C THR A 153 -4.63 -5.16 -2.78
N ALA A 154 -4.94 -4.10 -2.02
CA ALA A 154 -4.47 -2.75 -2.30
C ALA A 154 -2.94 -2.63 -2.25
N GLY A 155 -2.27 -3.38 -1.37
CA GLY A 155 -0.82 -3.50 -1.37
C GLY A 155 -0.27 -4.43 -2.45
N THR A 156 -1.13 -5.12 -3.21
CA THR A 156 -0.74 -6.18 -4.18
C THR A 156 0.09 -7.33 -3.57
N GLY A 157 0.09 -7.44 -2.23
CA GLY A 157 0.88 -8.43 -1.50
C GLY A 157 0.14 -9.74 -1.26
N GLY A 158 -1.20 -9.70 -1.16
CA GLY A 158 -2.04 -10.88 -1.06
C GLY A 158 -2.08 -11.55 0.32
N PHE A 159 -1.81 -10.83 1.41
CA PHE A 159 -2.04 -11.37 2.75
C PHE A 159 -3.49 -11.78 2.92
N GLY A 160 -3.72 -13.09 3.07
CA GLY A 160 -5.03 -13.66 3.38
C GLY A 160 -5.25 -13.81 4.88
N ILE A 161 -6.52 -14.00 5.26
CA ILE A 161 -6.98 -14.32 6.61
C ILE A 161 -7.31 -15.80 6.78
N LYS A 162 -7.25 -16.58 5.69
CA LYS A 162 -7.44 -18.02 5.67
C LYS A 162 -6.17 -18.73 5.22
N ASN A 163 -6.00 -19.96 5.68
CA ASN A 163 -4.83 -20.77 5.34
C ASN A 163 -4.82 -21.20 3.87
N ASP A 164 -6.01 -21.38 3.27
CA ASP A 164 -6.18 -21.68 1.85
C ASP A 164 -6.21 -20.43 0.94
N SER A 165 -5.87 -19.27 1.51
CA SER A 165 -5.91 -17.97 0.81
C SER A 165 -7.32 -17.67 0.27
N PHE A 166 -7.54 -17.70 -1.03
CA PHE A 166 -8.83 -17.45 -1.70
C PHE A 166 -9.55 -18.72 -2.19
N GLY A 167 -9.02 -19.92 -1.93
CA GLY A 167 -9.55 -21.17 -2.46
C GLY A 167 -10.99 -21.45 -2.05
N SER A 168 -11.38 -21.10 -0.83
CA SER A 168 -12.73 -21.35 -0.28
C SER A 168 -13.76 -20.26 -0.64
N TYR A 169 -13.35 -19.15 -1.24
CA TYR A 169 -14.28 -18.09 -1.65
C TYR A 169 -14.90 -18.34 -3.03
N SER A 170 -16.07 -17.73 -3.27
CA SER A 170 -16.77 -17.86 -4.55
C SER A 170 -15.94 -17.35 -5.74
N THR A 171 -16.17 -17.89 -6.93
CA THR A 171 -15.51 -17.45 -8.17
C THR A 171 -15.70 -15.95 -8.44
N TYR A 172 -16.85 -15.37 -8.02
CA TYR A 172 -17.09 -13.93 -8.09
C TYR A 172 -16.08 -13.15 -7.26
N LEU A 173 -15.89 -13.54 -6.00
CA LEU A 173 -14.95 -12.87 -5.08
C LEU A 173 -13.50 -12.99 -5.57
N GLN A 174 -13.12 -14.18 -6.05
CA GLN A 174 -11.81 -14.42 -6.67
C GLN A 174 -11.59 -13.50 -7.87
N GLY A 175 -12.61 -13.35 -8.72
CA GLY A 175 -12.58 -12.46 -9.89
C GLY A 175 -12.43 -10.99 -9.49
N VAL A 176 -13.21 -10.52 -8.52
CA VAL A 176 -13.10 -9.15 -8.01
C VAL A 176 -11.69 -8.86 -7.52
N VAL A 177 -11.15 -9.69 -6.63
CA VAL A 177 -9.79 -9.52 -6.08
C VAL A 177 -8.75 -9.53 -7.19
N THR A 178 -8.84 -10.45 -8.15
CA THR A 178 -7.89 -10.52 -9.28
C THR A 178 -7.89 -9.24 -10.10
N VAL A 179 -9.06 -8.71 -10.45
CA VAL A 179 -9.18 -7.47 -11.21
C VAL A 179 -8.59 -6.29 -10.42
N PHE A 180 -8.89 -6.19 -9.12
CA PHE A 180 -8.37 -5.11 -8.29
C PHE A 180 -6.87 -5.21 -8.02
N MET A 181 -6.30 -6.41 -7.88
CA MET A 181 -4.85 -6.59 -7.83
C MET A 181 -4.16 -6.04 -9.09
N ILE A 182 -4.76 -6.27 -10.27
CA ILE A 182 -4.25 -5.68 -11.52
C ILE A 182 -4.36 -4.16 -11.48
N LEU A 183 -5.52 -3.62 -11.08
CA LEU A 183 -5.73 -2.17 -10.98
C LEU A 183 -4.77 -1.50 -10.01
N PHE A 184 -4.56 -2.06 -8.82
CA PHE A 184 -3.58 -1.53 -7.86
C PHE A 184 -2.13 -1.71 -8.31
N GLY A 185 -1.83 -2.74 -9.13
CA GLY A 185 -0.52 -2.97 -9.72
C GLY A 185 -0.14 -1.98 -10.83
N ILE A 186 -1.11 -1.29 -11.42
CA ILE A 186 -0.84 -0.25 -12.42
C ILE A 186 -0.21 0.96 -11.74
N ASN A 187 0.86 1.50 -12.35
CA ASN A 187 1.49 2.71 -11.83
C ASN A 187 0.47 3.87 -11.70
N PHE A 188 0.30 4.39 -10.48
CA PHE A 188 -0.70 5.43 -10.19
C PHE A 188 -0.48 6.73 -10.98
N ASN A 189 0.74 6.99 -11.49
CA ASN A 189 0.98 8.10 -12.40
C ASN A 189 0.20 7.97 -13.72
N VAL A 190 -0.07 6.76 -14.18
CA VAL A 190 -0.90 6.50 -15.37
C VAL A 190 -2.33 7.00 -15.15
N TYR A 191 -2.92 6.66 -14.01
CA TYR A 191 -4.25 7.16 -13.63
C TYR A 191 -4.29 8.69 -13.52
N PHE A 192 -3.23 9.28 -12.96
CA PHE A 192 -3.10 10.73 -12.86
C PHE A 192 -3.06 11.41 -14.25
N LEU A 193 -2.33 10.83 -15.20
CA LEU A 193 -2.27 11.31 -16.58
C LEU A 193 -3.62 11.20 -17.30
N PHE A 194 -4.36 10.11 -17.06
CA PHE A 194 -5.73 9.97 -17.54
C PHE A 194 -6.66 11.03 -16.95
N TYR A 195 -6.57 11.26 -15.64
CA TYR A 195 -7.34 12.30 -14.96
C TYR A 195 -7.06 13.70 -15.54
N MET A 196 -5.79 14.00 -15.86
CA MET A 196 -5.37 15.26 -16.48
C MET A 196 -5.69 15.35 -17.98
N LYS A 197 -6.38 14.39 -18.56
CA LYS A 197 -6.71 14.29 -20.00
C LYS A 197 -5.51 14.37 -20.93
N LYS A 198 -4.37 13.80 -20.53
CA LYS A 198 -3.12 13.73 -21.32
C LYS A 198 -2.71 12.29 -21.64
N PRO A 199 -3.54 11.50 -22.36
CA PRO A 199 -3.25 10.08 -22.62
C PRO A 199 -2.02 9.87 -23.53
N LYS A 200 -1.65 10.85 -24.34
CA LYS A 200 -0.46 10.76 -25.21
C LYS A 200 0.86 10.71 -24.42
N ASP A 201 0.90 11.38 -23.28
CA ASP A 201 2.09 11.36 -22.41
C ASP A 201 2.24 10.01 -21.71
N CYS A 202 1.17 9.22 -21.59
CA CYS A 202 1.19 7.87 -21.06
C CYS A 202 1.94 6.89 -21.98
N LEU A 203 1.76 6.99 -23.29
CA LEU A 203 2.42 6.13 -24.28
C LEU A 203 3.94 6.37 -24.36
N LEU A 204 4.38 7.60 -24.15
CA LEU A 204 5.81 7.94 -24.07
C LEU A 204 6.48 7.35 -22.81
N TYR A 205 5.69 7.06 -21.78
CA TYR A 205 6.16 6.48 -20.53
C TYR A 205 6.38 4.96 -20.58
N THR A 206 5.75 4.29 -21.51
CA THR A 206 5.88 2.83 -21.70
C THR A 206 6.88 2.45 -22.79
N SER A 207 7.45 3.44 -23.51
CA SER A 207 8.50 3.19 -24.48
C SER A 207 9.84 3.02 -23.77
N PRO A 208 10.49 1.84 -23.86
CA PRO A 208 11.86 1.68 -23.37
C PRO A 208 12.77 2.60 -24.17
N SER A 209 13.52 3.43 -23.47
CA SER A 209 14.61 4.25 -24.02
C SER A 209 15.79 3.37 -24.36
#